data_5006041e72fd7e815033cf4f0c22bc0d
#
_entry.id   5006041e72fd7e815033cf4f0c22bc0d
#
_cell.length_a   1.000
_cell.length_b   1.000
_cell.length_c   1.000
_cell.angle_alpha   90.00
_cell.angle_beta   90.00
_cell.angle_gamma   90.00
#
_symmetry.space_group_name_H-M   'P 1'
#
loop_
_entity.id
_entity.type
_entity.pdbx_description
1 polymer ?
#
loop_
_entity_poly.entity_id
_entity_poly.type
_entity_poly.pdbx_seq_one_letter_code
_entity_poly.pdbx_strand_id
1 'polypeptide(L)'
;ESSDALEALNLMLGSWGASRFLSASTGKVTHTCNGSLSYTIGVGGDINTTRPTAIYNAFWSVGGLDYPLTFLDYSDYQDIGIKNIGSIPEYIVLKPDNPLSTIYLFPVPANGTLTLDNIRPATDLTLADDLPYPPEWIRALKFNLAVEIAPEYGFAVSPEIAALAQDSKAIVMRSMVTVPLARFDALLPTPHKIAGSKTFITGGGF
;
A
#
# COMPACT_ATOMS: atom_id res chain seq x y z
N GLU A 1 -31.54 12.54 6.46
CA GLU A 1 -30.46 13.57 6.45
C GLU A 1 -29.13 13.06 7.02
N SER A 2 -29.09 12.46 8.24
CA SER A 2 -27.85 11.95 8.81
C SER A 2 -27.34 10.69 8.10
N SER A 3 -28.25 9.84 7.60
CA SER A 3 -27.91 8.65 6.80
C SER A 3 -27.30 9.02 5.46
N ASP A 4 -27.86 10.01 4.79
CA ASP A 4 -27.41 10.46 3.47
C ASP A 4 -26.03 11.13 3.58
N ALA A 5 -25.84 11.94 4.62
CA ALA A 5 -24.54 12.53 4.93
C ALA A 5 -23.47 11.48 5.26
N LEU A 6 -23.85 10.39 5.93
CA LEU A 6 -22.95 9.28 6.22
C LEU A 6 -22.59 8.49 4.96
N GLU A 7 -23.57 8.27 4.08
CA GLU A 7 -23.32 7.62 2.78
C GLU A 7 -22.35 8.46 1.92
N ALA A 8 -22.62 9.76 1.81
CA ALA A 8 -21.72 10.69 1.11
C ALA A 8 -20.32 10.71 1.71
N LEU A 9 -20.19 10.67 3.05
CA LEU A 9 -18.91 10.57 3.73
C LEU A 9 -18.17 9.27 3.36
N ASN A 10 -18.85 8.13 3.40
CA ASN A 10 -18.24 6.83 3.05
C ASN A 10 -17.81 6.79 1.58
N LEU A 11 -18.60 7.34 0.66
CA LEU A 11 -18.23 7.45 -0.76
C LEU A 11 -17.01 8.36 -0.96
N MET A 12 -16.99 9.52 -0.29
CA MET A 12 -15.86 10.44 -0.31
C MET A 12 -14.58 9.78 0.21
N LEU A 13 -14.66 9.10 1.35
CA LEU A 13 -13.54 8.39 1.95
C LEU A 13 -13.05 7.24 1.05
N GLY A 14 -13.95 6.51 0.42
CA GLY A 14 -13.62 5.48 -0.57
C GLY A 14 -12.85 6.04 -1.76
N SER A 15 -13.27 7.19 -2.30
CA SER A 15 -12.57 7.87 -3.40
C SER A 15 -11.18 8.37 -2.99
N TRP A 16 -11.06 8.89 -1.78
CA TRP A 16 -9.77 9.33 -1.23
C TRP A 16 -8.84 8.15 -0.97
N GLY A 17 -9.37 7.00 -0.50
CA GLY A 17 -8.64 5.76 -0.35
C GLY A 17 -8.06 5.24 -1.67
N ALA A 18 -8.83 5.30 -2.75
CA ALA A 18 -8.40 4.90 -4.08
C ALA A 18 -7.23 5.74 -4.61
N SER A 19 -7.17 7.02 -4.25
CA SER A 19 -6.07 7.92 -4.62
C SER A 19 -4.83 7.81 -3.71
N ARG A 20 -4.73 6.77 -2.89
CA ARG A 20 -3.67 6.55 -1.88
C ARG A 20 -3.54 7.71 -0.89
N PHE A 21 -4.56 8.53 -0.82
CA PHE A 21 -4.56 9.74 0.00
C PHE A 21 -4.75 9.44 1.48
N LEU A 22 -5.41 8.34 1.82
CA LEU A 22 -5.72 7.94 3.18
C LEU A 22 -4.69 6.97 3.75
N SER A 23 -3.45 7.41 3.98
CA SER A 23 -2.47 6.62 4.73
C SER A 23 -2.74 6.63 6.25
N ALA A 24 -3.77 7.33 6.69
CA ALA A 24 -4.12 7.46 8.11
C ALA A 24 -4.62 6.13 8.73
N SER A 25 -5.15 5.22 7.91
CA SER A 25 -5.53 3.88 8.36
C SER A 25 -4.51 2.84 7.90
N THR A 26 -3.33 2.87 8.50
CA THR A 26 -2.33 1.83 8.30
C THR A 26 -2.59 0.65 9.22
N GLY A 27 -2.54 -0.54 8.67
CA GLY A 27 -2.67 -1.77 9.43
C GLY A 27 -1.48 -2.68 9.21
N LYS A 28 -1.04 -3.34 10.29
CA LYS A 28 -0.07 -4.42 10.21
C LYS A 28 -0.80 -5.75 10.22
N VAL A 29 -0.49 -6.60 9.27
CA VAL A 29 -1.08 -7.94 9.18
C VAL A 29 0.02 -8.96 9.03
N THR A 30 -0.10 -10.06 9.77
CA THR A 30 0.82 -11.19 9.70
C THR A 30 0.09 -12.43 9.22
N HIS A 31 0.75 -13.24 8.40
CA HIS A 31 0.22 -14.50 7.90
C HIS A 31 1.31 -15.57 7.89
N THR A 32 1.00 -16.75 8.41
CA THR A 32 1.91 -17.90 8.33
C THR A 32 1.71 -18.59 7.00
N CYS A 33 2.74 -18.58 6.17
CA CYS A 33 2.71 -19.20 4.85
C CYS A 33 3.04 -20.69 4.92
N ASN A 34 2.42 -21.44 4.03
CA ASN A 34 2.47 -22.91 3.97
C ASN A 34 3.12 -23.47 2.69
N GLY A 35 3.84 -22.65 1.96
CA GLY A 35 4.47 -23.05 0.70
C GLY A 35 3.60 -22.84 -0.54
N SER A 36 2.45 -22.17 -0.42
CA SER A 36 1.62 -21.84 -1.56
C SER A 36 2.25 -20.76 -2.41
N LEU A 37 2.04 -20.82 -3.73
CA LEU A 37 2.50 -19.83 -4.70
C LEU A 37 1.83 -18.48 -4.50
N SER A 38 0.59 -18.48 -4.05
CA SER A 38 -0.22 -17.28 -3.87
C SER A 38 -1.11 -17.39 -2.65
N TYR A 39 -1.50 -16.24 -2.12
CA TYR A 39 -2.41 -16.08 -0.99
C TYR A 39 -3.44 -15.01 -1.32
N THR A 40 -4.69 -15.27 -0.96
CA THR A 40 -5.77 -14.29 -1.10
C THR A 40 -5.79 -13.35 0.12
N ILE A 41 -6.03 -12.06 -0.12
CA ILE A 41 -6.15 -11.04 0.93
C ILE A 41 -7.47 -10.29 0.81
N GLY A 42 -8.21 -10.25 1.87
CA GLY A 42 -9.52 -9.62 1.98
C GLY A 42 -10.38 -10.35 3.01
N VAL A 43 -11.62 -9.92 3.14
CA VAL A 43 -12.58 -10.55 4.07
C VAL A 43 -12.90 -11.96 3.59
N GLY A 44 -12.57 -12.98 4.42
CA GLY A 44 -12.76 -14.38 4.07
C GLY A 44 -11.65 -15.00 3.23
N GLY A 45 -10.56 -14.26 2.94
CA GLY A 45 -9.38 -14.79 2.27
C GLY A 45 -8.40 -15.49 3.22
N ASP A 46 -7.31 -16.04 2.68
CA ASP A 46 -6.21 -16.65 3.45
C ASP A 46 -5.65 -15.64 4.47
N ILE A 47 -5.47 -14.40 4.04
CA ILE A 47 -5.13 -13.27 4.90
C ILE A 47 -6.44 -12.51 5.16
N ASN A 48 -7.13 -12.92 6.23
CA ASN A 48 -8.44 -12.37 6.56
C ASN A 48 -8.31 -10.99 7.18
N THR A 49 -8.52 -9.97 6.37
CA THR A 49 -8.49 -8.55 6.75
C THR A 49 -9.36 -7.76 5.78
N THR A 50 -9.64 -6.49 6.06
CA THR A 50 -10.19 -5.60 5.03
C THR A 50 -9.26 -5.56 3.83
N ARG A 51 -9.80 -5.71 2.62
CA ARG A 51 -8.99 -5.69 1.39
C ARG A 51 -8.15 -4.41 1.31
N PRO A 52 -6.82 -4.51 1.27
CA PRO A 52 -5.98 -3.32 1.24
C PRO A 52 -6.10 -2.61 -0.12
N THR A 53 -6.05 -1.30 -0.08
CA THR A 53 -5.91 -0.48 -1.29
C THR A 53 -4.47 -0.49 -1.80
N ALA A 54 -3.51 -0.54 -0.88
CA ALA A 54 -2.09 -0.64 -1.19
C ALA A 54 -1.33 -1.31 -0.03
N ILE A 55 -0.21 -1.92 -0.38
CA ILE A 55 0.78 -2.41 0.57
C ILE A 55 2.03 -1.56 0.34
N TYR A 56 2.57 -0.95 1.40
CA TYR A 56 3.72 -0.06 1.26
C TYR A 56 5.00 -0.65 1.84
N ASN A 57 4.88 -1.66 2.69
CA ASN A 57 6.01 -2.38 3.23
C ASN A 57 5.64 -3.86 3.43
N ALA A 58 6.59 -4.73 3.19
CA ALA A 58 6.43 -6.16 3.39
C ALA A 58 7.76 -6.79 3.78
N PHE A 59 7.72 -7.76 4.68
CA PHE A 59 8.88 -8.54 5.02
C PHE A 59 8.52 -9.98 5.35
N TRP A 60 9.46 -10.84 5.09
CA TRP A 60 9.42 -12.26 5.37
C TRP A 60 10.22 -12.57 6.61
N SER A 61 9.62 -13.27 7.57
CA SER A 61 10.28 -13.67 8.81
C SER A 61 10.43 -15.18 8.86
N VAL A 62 11.67 -15.65 9.04
CA VAL A 62 11.98 -17.06 9.26
C VAL A 62 13.20 -17.18 10.17
N GLY A 63 13.14 -18.10 11.13
CA GLY A 63 14.24 -18.34 12.08
C GLY A 63 14.63 -17.13 12.93
N GLY A 64 13.71 -16.17 13.14
CA GLY A 64 13.96 -14.94 13.89
C GLY A 64 14.66 -13.83 13.08
N LEU A 65 14.83 -14.02 11.77
CA LEU A 65 15.37 -13.03 10.86
C LEU A 65 14.27 -12.47 9.96
N ASP A 66 14.29 -11.17 9.74
CA ASP A 66 13.38 -10.45 8.86
C ASP A 66 14.06 -10.09 7.54
N TYR A 67 13.49 -10.54 6.44
CA TYR A 67 13.94 -10.27 5.07
C TYR A 67 12.98 -9.28 4.41
N PRO A 68 13.41 -8.06 4.08
CA PRO A 68 12.57 -7.11 3.39
C PRO A 68 12.25 -7.61 1.99
N LEU A 69 10.98 -7.47 1.57
CA LEU A 69 10.52 -7.86 0.25
C LEU A 69 10.48 -6.65 -0.68
N THR A 70 10.90 -6.87 -1.92
CA THR A 70 10.81 -5.86 -2.99
C THR A 70 9.48 -6.02 -3.72
N PHE A 71 8.78 -4.90 -3.95
CA PHE A 71 7.56 -4.92 -4.75
C PHE A 71 7.88 -5.07 -6.22
N LEU A 72 7.23 -6.04 -6.86
CA LEU A 72 7.33 -6.30 -8.27
C LEU A 72 5.95 -6.11 -8.91
N ASP A 73 5.91 -5.52 -10.10
CA ASP A 73 4.67 -5.40 -10.85
C ASP A 73 4.18 -6.75 -11.35
N TYR A 74 2.86 -6.90 -11.47
CA TYR A 74 2.26 -8.17 -11.92
C TYR A 74 2.68 -8.55 -13.34
N SER A 75 2.92 -7.58 -14.21
CA SER A 75 3.46 -7.80 -15.57
C SER A 75 4.83 -8.45 -15.52
N ASP A 76 5.74 -7.89 -14.72
CA ASP A 76 7.12 -8.40 -14.60
C ASP A 76 7.14 -9.80 -13.96
N TYR A 77 6.22 -10.04 -13.01
CA TYR A 77 6.04 -11.39 -12.46
C TYR A 77 5.59 -12.39 -13.52
N GLN A 78 4.74 -11.97 -14.48
CA GLN A 78 4.30 -12.87 -15.57
C GLN A 78 5.46 -13.28 -16.48
N ASP A 79 6.46 -12.44 -16.66
CA ASP A 79 7.63 -12.70 -17.49
C ASP A 79 8.62 -13.69 -16.86
N ILE A 80 8.46 -14.01 -15.58
CA ILE A 80 9.26 -15.05 -14.92
C ILE A 80 8.88 -16.42 -15.48
N GLY A 81 9.80 -17.06 -16.17
CA GLY A 81 9.56 -18.35 -16.84
C GLY A 81 9.28 -19.51 -15.87
N ILE A 82 9.95 -19.54 -14.72
CA ILE A 82 9.79 -20.59 -13.70
C ILE A 82 9.35 -19.95 -12.39
N LYS A 83 8.08 -20.08 -12.06
CA LYS A 83 7.48 -19.43 -10.88
C LYS A 83 7.56 -20.28 -9.61
N ASN A 84 7.71 -21.59 -9.74
CA ASN A 84 7.69 -22.54 -8.62
C ASN A 84 9.12 -22.91 -8.16
N ILE A 85 9.94 -21.92 -7.90
CA ILE A 85 11.26 -22.10 -7.29
C ILE A 85 11.15 -21.91 -5.78
N GLY A 86 11.45 -22.95 -5.01
CA GLY A 86 11.45 -22.89 -3.55
C GLY A 86 12.72 -22.23 -3.02
N SER A 87 12.56 -21.11 -2.29
CA SER A 87 13.66 -20.40 -1.60
C SER A 87 13.08 -19.38 -0.60
N ILE A 88 13.94 -18.57 0.01
CA ILE A 88 13.52 -17.37 0.75
C ILE A 88 12.99 -16.36 -0.27
N PRO A 89 11.77 -15.81 -0.07
CA PRO A 89 11.19 -14.86 -0.99
C PRO A 89 11.96 -13.53 -0.97
N GLU A 90 12.14 -12.95 -2.14
CA GLU A 90 12.76 -11.64 -2.34
C GLU A 90 11.75 -10.61 -2.87
N TYR A 91 10.71 -11.11 -3.55
CA TYR A 91 9.72 -10.27 -4.21
C TYR A 91 8.31 -10.58 -3.72
N ILE A 92 7.51 -9.54 -3.67
CA ILE A 92 6.08 -9.59 -3.41
C ILE A 92 5.33 -8.89 -4.54
N VAL A 93 4.25 -9.49 -4.97
CA VAL A 93 3.38 -8.95 -6.02
C VAL A 93 1.96 -8.87 -5.49
N LEU A 94 1.33 -7.73 -5.60
CA LEU A 94 -0.09 -7.55 -5.31
C LEU A 94 -0.86 -7.44 -6.62
N LYS A 95 -1.70 -8.43 -6.90
CA LYS A 95 -2.68 -8.37 -7.99
C LYS A 95 -4.02 -7.91 -7.41
N PRO A 96 -4.49 -6.71 -7.77
CA PRO A 96 -5.77 -6.21 -7.29
C PRO A 96 -6.92 -6.93 -8.04
N ASP A 97 -7.62 -7.78 -7.33
CA ASP A 97 -8.84 -8.46 -7.80
C ASP A 97 -10.01 -8.10 -6.87
N ASN A 98 -11.24 -8.37 -7.28
CA ASN A 98 -12.45 -8.16 -6.50
C ASN A 98 -13.24 -9.47 -6.42
N PRO A 99 -13.70 -9.93 -5.25
CA PRO A 99 -13.69 -9.26 -3.94
C PRO A 99 -12.36 -9.40 -3.16
N LEU A 100 -11.50 -10.35 -3.49
CA LEU A 100 -10.24 -10.62 -2.83
C LEU A 100 -9.08 -10.26 -3.76
N SER A 101 -8.06 -9.56 -3.25
CA SER A 101 -6.81 -9.40 -3.97
C SER A 101 -5.92 -10.62 -3.78
N THR A 102 -4.99 -10.84 -4.72
CA THR A 102 -4.05 -11.97 -4.66
C THR A 102 -2.63 -11.47 -4.45
N ILE A 103 -1.93 -12.10 -3.52
CA ILE A 103 -0.51 -11.85 -3.24
C ILE A 103 0.29 -13.03 -3.77
N TYR A 104 1.35 -12.76 -4.53
CA TYR A 104 2.34 -13.75 -4.94
C TYR A 104 3.66 -13.45 -4.25
N LEU A 105 4.36 -14.51 -3.85
CA LEU A 105 5.71 -14.44 -3.30
C LEU A 105 6.67 -15.15 -4.26
N PHE A 106 7.79 -14.51 -4.55
CA PHE A 106 8.81 -15.10 -5.41
C PHE A 106 10.22 -14.84 -4.86
N PRO A 107 11.04 -15.88 -4.76
CA PRO A 107 10.74 -17.32 -4.83
C PRO A 107 9.66 -17.77 -3.85
N VAL A 108 9.13 -18.98 -4.04
CA VAL A 108 8.07 -19.54 -3.19
C VAL A 108 8.66 -19.97 -1.83
N PRO A 109 8.20 -19.41 -0.71
CA PRO A 109 8.71 -19.78 0.60
C PRO A 109 8.16 -21.14 1.05
N ALA A 110 8.98 -21.97 1.67
CA ALA A 110 8.50 -23.24 2.21
C ALA A 110 7.64 -23.03 3.47
N ASN A 111 8.13 -22.27 4.43
CA ASN A 111 7.46 -21.89 5.67
C ASN A 111 8.05 -20.60 6.23
N GLY A 112 7.27 -19.86 6.97
CA GLY A 112 7.65 -18.61 7.59
C GLY A 112 6.44 -17.68 7.73
N THR A 113 6.69 -16.46 8.15
CA THR A 113 5.63 -15.47 8.39
C THR A 113 5.80 -14.28 7.46
N LEU A 114 4.78 -14.02 6.66
CA LEU A 114 4.64 -12.80 5.88
C LEU A 114 4.05 -11.72 6.77
N THR A 115 4.72 -10.59 6.84
CA THR A 115 4.19 -9.38 7.49
C THR A 115 4.00 -8.29 6.46
N LEU A 116 2.84 -7.67 6.50
CA LEU A 116 2.42 -6.63 5.57
C LEU A 116 2.04 -5.39 6.35
N ASP A 117 2.58 -4.24 5.95
CA ASP A 117 2.08 -2.94 6.35
C ASP A 117 1.22 -2.42 5.19
N ASN A 118 -0.08 -2.29 5.43
CA ASN A 118 -1.06 -2.00 4.41
C ASN A 118 -1.86 -0.72 4.70
N ILE A 119 -2.36 -0.12 3.65
CA ILE A 119 -3.33 0.97 3.71
C ILE A 119 -4.71 0.35 3.56
N ARG A 120 -5.55 0.55 4.56
CA ARG A 120 -6.95 0.12 4.55
C ARG A 120 -7.84 1.30 4.18
N PRO A 121 -8.79 1.13 3.28
CA PRO A 121 -9.82 2.13 3.11
C PRO A 121 -10.62 2.23 4.42
N ALA A 122 -10.88 3.43 4.89
CA ALA A 122 -11.87 3.64 5.94
C ALA A 122 -13.23 3.73 5.27
N THR A 123 -13.79 2.59 4.96
CA THR A 123 -15.14 2.43 4.40
C THR A 123 -16.03 1.84 5.47
N ASP A 124 -17.33 2.02 5.30
CA ASP A 124 -18.35 1.43 6.17
C ASP A 124 -18.41 2.00 7.60
N LEU A 125 -18.10 3.31 7.75
CA LEU A 125 -18.35 4.02 9.01
C LEU A 125 -19.83 4.06 9.31
N THR A 126 -20.18 3.89 10.58
CA THR A 126 -21.53 4.09 11.12
C THR A 126 -21.60 5.36 11.95
N LEU A 127 -22.80 5.82 12.28
CA LEU A 127 -23.00 7.01 13.13
C LEU A 127 -22.46 6.84 14.55
N ALA A 128 -22.18 5.61 14.97
CA ALA A 128 -21.64 5.29 16.30
C ALA A 128 -20.12 5.21 16.32
N ASP A 129 -19.47 5.22 15.16
CA ASP A 129 -18.04 5.07 15.07
C ASP A 129 -17.30 6.41 15.25
N ASP A 130 -16.20 6.38 15.98
CA ASP A 130 -15.27 7.49 16.01
C ASP A 130 -14.47 7.54 14.69
N LEU A 131 -14.23 8.75 14.19
CA LEU A 131 -13.42 8.93 13.00
C LEU A 131 -11.98 8.51 13.28
N PRO A 132 -11.44 7.52 12.56
CA PRO A 132 -10.08 6.99 12.78
C PRO A 132 -9.00 7.92 12.20
N TYR A 133 -9.26 9.22 12.17
CA TYR A 133 -8.37 10.20 11.57
C TYR A 133 -7.82 11.19 12.61
N PRO A 134 -6.57 11.66 12.42
CA PRO A 134 -6.00 12.71 13.25
C PRO A 134 -6.85 13.99 13.20
N PRO A 135 -6.83 14.81 14.29
CA PRO A 135 -7.66 16.03 14.36
C PRO A 135 -7.45 17.00 13.20
N GLU A 136 -6.27 17.03 12.60
CA GLU A 136 -5.93 17.88 11.45
C GLU A 136 -6.76 17.55 10.22
N TRP A 137 -7.27 16.31 10.12
CA TRP A 137 -8.10 15.86 9.00
C TRP A 137 -9.54 16.33 9.10
N ILE A 138 -10.03 16.58 10.31
CA ILE A 138 -11.46 16.91 10.54
C ILE A 138 -11.87 18.12 9.73
N ARG A 139 -10.99 19.12 9.61
CA ARG A 139 -11.28 20.31 8.80
C ARG A 139 -11.42 19.96 7.32
N ALA A 140 -10.55 19.15 6.77
CA ALA A 140 -10.59 18.72 5.38
C ALA A 140 -11.86 17.88 5.10
N LEU A 141 -12.15 16.92 5.98
CA LEU A 141 -13.35 16.09 5.88
C LEU A 141 -14.62 16.96 5.90
N LYS A 142 -14.73 17.90 6.86
CA LYS A 142 -15.89 18.75 7.00
C LYS A 142 -16.19 19.59 5.75
N PHE A 143 -15.19 20.29 5.21
CA PHE A 143 -15.42 21.18 4.07
C PHE A 143 -15.61 20.41 2.76
N ASN A 144 -14.90 19.31 2.55
CA ASN A 144 -15.09 18.49 1.35
C ASN A 144 -16.45 17.77 1.39
N LEU A 145 -16.88 17.25 2.54
CA LEU A 145 -18.20 16.67 2.70
C LEU A 145 -19.30 17.70 2.44
N ALA A 146 -19.13 18.92 2.92
CA ALA A 146 -20.09 19.99 2.63
C ALA A 146 -20.22 20.31 1.13
N VAL A 147 -19.12 20.22 0.38
CA VAL A 147 -19.12 20.37 -1.08
C VAL A 147 -19.83 19.22 -1.77
N GLU A 148 -19.66 17.98 -1.30
CA GLU A 148 -20.31 16.79 -1.87
C GLU A 148 -21.80 16.76 -1.61
N ILE A 149 -22.22 17.13 -0.41
CA ILE A 149 -23.65 17.08 -0.03
C ILE A 149 -24.45 18.23 -0.62
N ALA A 150 -23.87 19.42 -0.80
CA ALA A 150 -24.60 20.61 -1.23
C ALA A 150 -25.48 20.39 -2.47
N PRO A 151 -25.02 19.72 -3.55
CA PRO A 151 -25.85 19.45 -4.73
C PRO A 151 -27.06 18.55 -4.45
N GLU A 152 -26.90 17.57 -3.54
CA GLU A 152 -28.00 16.64 -3.20
C GLU A 152 -29.16 17.35 -2.52
N TYR A 153 -28.86 18.41 -1.76
CA TYR A 153 -29.86 19.26 -1.11
C TYR A 153 -30.27 20.48 -1.95
N GLY A 154 -29.84 20.55 -3.21
CA GLY A 154 -30.19 21.64 -4.11
C GLY A 154 -29.49 22.97 -3.80
N PHE A 155 -28.44 22.97 -3.00
CA PHE A 155 -27.66 24.16 -2.69
C PHE A 155 -26.48 24.34 -3.64
N ALA A 156 -26.26 25.58 -4.07
CA ALA A 156 -25.04 25.91 -4.79
C ALA A 156 -23.88 26.06 -3.79
N VAL A 157 -22.73 25.43 -4.12
CA VAL A 157 -21.52 25.56 -3.32
C VAL A 157 -20.97 26.98 -3.45
N SER A 158 -20.79 27.68 -2.32
CA SER A 158 -20.15 28.99 -2.38
C SER A 158 -18.67 28.86 -2.76
N PRO A 159 -18.11 29.82 -3.54
CA PRO A 159 -16.70 29.80 -3.90
C PRO A 159 -15.75 29.75 -2.69
N GLU A 160 -16.14 30.36 -1.60
CA GLU A 160 -15.39 30.36 -0.33
C GLU A 160 -15.29 28.96 0.28
N ILE A 161 -16.41 28.22 0.33
CA ILE A 161 -16.43 26.84 0.85
C ILE A 161 -15.62 25.93 -0.07
N ALA A 162 -15.74 26.09 -1.39
CA ALA A 162 -14.94 25.33 -2.35
C ALA A 162 -13.44 25.58 -2.18
N ALA A 163 -13.03 26.83 -1.99
CA ALA A 163 -11.64 27.19 -1.74
C ALA A 163 -11.12 26.56 -0.41
N LEU A 164 -11.92 26.64 0.67
CA LEU A 164 -11.58 26.04 1.95
C LEU A 164 -11.47 24.51 1.88
N ALA A 165 -12.30 23.87 1.09
CA ALA A 165 -12.25 22.43 0.85
C ALA A 165 -10.94 22.04 0.13
N GLN A 166 -10.60 22.76 -0.94
CA GLN A 166 -9.36 22.52 -1.68
C GLN A 166 -8.11 22.77 -0.83
N ASP A 167 -8.06 23.91 -0.13
CA ASP A 167 -6.91 24.28 0.70
C ASP A 167 -6.71 23.29 1.85
N SER A 168 -7.77 22.92 2.56
CA SER A 168 -7.68 21.99 3.68
C SER A 168 -7.25 20.59 3.20
N LYS A 169 -7.76 20.12 2.06
CA LYS A 169 -7.32 18.87 1.43
C LYS A 169 -5.85 18.93 1.03
N ALA A 170 -5.42 20.02 0.40
CA ALA A 170 -4.03 20.22 0.00
C ALA A 170 -3.05 20.24 1.18
N ILE A 171 -3.44 20.83 2.33
CA ILE A 171 -2.64 20.83 3.54
C ILE A 171 -2.42 19.40 4.04
N VAL A 172 -3.49 18.61 4.13
CA VAL A 172 -3.40 17.21 4.56
C VAL A 172 -2.57 16.39 3.58
N MET A 173 -2.74 16.60 2.26
CA MET A 173 -1.91 15.92 1.24
C MET A 173 -0.42 16.21 1.43
N ARG A 174 -0.05 17.46 1.67
CA ARG A 174 1.36 17.83 1.86
C ARG A 174 1.97 17.23 3.13
N SER A 175 1.21 17.09 4.20
CA SER A 175 1.69 16.47 5.44
C SER A 175 2.04 14.99 5.28
N MET A 176 1.49 14.33 4.25
CA MET A 176 1.70 12.91 3.97
C MET A 176 2.82 12.62 2.98
N VAL A 177 3.32 13.63 2.28
CA VAL A 177 4.42 13.46 1.33
C VAL A 177 5.70 13.17 2.10
N THR A 178 6.10 11.91 2.13
CA THR A 178 7.45 11.53 2.57
C THR A 178 8.40 11.93 1.46
N VAL A 179 9.22 12.95 1.69
CA VAL A 179 10.29 13.32 0.76
C VAL A 179 11.29 12.17 0.74
N PRO A 180 11.47 11.45 -0.38
CA PRO A 180 12.48 10.41 -0.45
C PRO A 180 13.85 11.06 -0.28
N LEU A 181 14.56 10.71 0.78
CA LEU A 181 15.96 11.10 0.92
C LEU A 181 16.73 10.43 -0.22
N ALA A 182 17.35 11.24 -1.07
CA ALA A 182 18.24 10.73 -2.09
C ALA A 182 19.40 10.01 -1.40
N ARG A 183 19.42 8.69 -1.49
CA ARG A 183 20.58 7.89 -1.08
C ARG A 183 21.58 7.93 -2.22
N PHE A 184 22.68 8.62 -1.99
CA PHE A 184 23.83 8.62 -2.90
C PHE A 184 24.64 7.32 -2.75
N ASP A 185 24.02 6.18 -2.90
CA ASP A 185 24.74 4.89 -2.96
C ASP A 185 25.56 4.73 -4.24
N ALA A 186 25.40 5.66 -5.19
CA ALA A 186 26.04 5.56 -6.50
C ALA A 186 27.51 6.02 -6.53
N LEU A 187 28.04 6.57 -5.45
CA LEU A 187 29.40 7.14 -5.44
C LEU A 187 30.46 6.29 -4.76
N LEU A 188 30.06 5.23 -4.09
CA LEU A 188 31.03 4.25 -3.60
C LEU A 188 31.06 3.08 -4.57
N PRO A 189 32.18 2.84 -5.26
CA PRO A 189 32.33 1.63 -6.03
C PRO A 189 32.22 0.46 -5.05
N THR A 190 31.11 -0.27 -5.10
CA THR A 190 30.96 -1.46 -4.30
C THR A 190 32.11 -2.40 -4.66
N PRO A 191 32.87 -2.91 -3.69
CA PRO A 191 34.00 -3.84 -3.97
C PRO A 191 33.55 -5.02 -4.83
N HIS A 192 32.29 -5.32 -4.83
CA HIS A 192 31.71 -6.41 -5.61
C HIS A 192 31.72 -6.17 -7.13
N LYS A 193 31.70 -4.92 -7.59
CA LYS A 193 31.78 -4.62 -9.03
C LYS A 193 33.19 -4.59 -9.56
N ILE A 194 34.22 -4.48 -8.70
CA ILE A 194 35.60 -4.44 -9.11
C ILE A 194 36.19 -5.86 -9.21
N ALA A 195 35.70 -6.79 -8.41
CA ALA A 195 36.22 -8.17 -8.42
C ALA A 195 35.68 -9.00 -9.59
N GLY A 196 34.65 -8.51 -10.28
CA GLY A 196 33.83 -9.41 -11.09
C GLY A 196 34.27 -9.65 -12.49
N SER A 197 35.25 -9.09 -13.08
CA SER A 197 35.43 -9.45 -14.48
C SER A 197 36.77 -9.22 -15.14
N LYS A 198 37.66 -8.57 -14.49
CA LYS A 198 38.88 -8.18 -15.22
C LYS A 198 40.10 -9.00 -14.93
N THR A 199 40.11 -9.70 -13.84
CA THR A 199 41.27 -10.52 -13.45
C THR A 199 41.29 -11.87 -14.13
N PHE A 200 40.13 -12.32 -14.60
CA PHE A 200 40.06 -13.63 -15.25
C PHE A 200 40.55 -13.67 -16.70
N ILE A 201 40.56 -12.51 -17.35
CA ILE A 201 40.87 -12.46 -18.78
C ILE A 201 42.39 -12.32 -19.01
N THR A 202 43.12 -11.88 -18.03
CA THR A 202 44.55 -11.64 -18.17
C THR A 202 45.42 -12.75 -17.64
N GLY A 203 44.86 -13.75 -17.00
CA GLY A 203 45.60 -14.89 -16.45
C GLY A 203 45.80 -16.08 -17.41
N GLY A 204 45.35 -15.97 -18.63
CA GLY A 204 45.42 -17.06 -19.59
C GLY A 204 46.43 -16.84 -20.71
N GLY A 205 47.57 -16.37 -20.39
CA GLY A 205 48.63 -16.25 -21.38
C GLY A 205 49.97 -16.63 -20.81
N PHE A 206 50.29 -17.85 -20.96
CA PHE A 206 51.58 -18.49 -21.29
C PHE A 206 51.56 -19.93 -20.86
#